data_5b777528a04229f4d9cc2e69d3404dc1
#
_entry.id   5b777528a04229f4d9cc2e69d3404dc1
#
_cell.length_a   1.000
_cell.length_b   1.000
_cell.length_c   1.000
_cell.angle_alpha   90.00
_cell.angle_beta   90.00
_cell.angle_gamma   90.00
#
_symmetry.space_group_name_H-M   'P 1'
#
loop_
_entity.id
_entity.type
_entity.pdbx_description
1 polymer ?
#
loop_
_entity_poly.entity_id
_entity_poly.type
_entity_poly.pdbx_seq_one_letter_code
_entity_poly.pdbx_strand_id
1 'polypeptide(L)'
;MNKKLPAEDPFVAMVTAKAEVDLRLSDFQPRSMVVSPVHEILRPKFPVIDYHNHLDAMDPADVLRVMDACGIERVVNITMRTGEAALGMIHKFHEAAAGRFSTYGWMDWSDLPSSGFLERSVDRLEELVEHGACGLKMWKDLGTSVRDLDGNLLRVDDERLAPLFEKAAELNVPIMFHIADPDAFFQPIDNQNERYEELAAHPEWSFHGSHFGKSQLLAQRDRVFARHPKTAFVAAHVAEHPEDLAYVGRLLDSNPNVYVDIGARCAELGRQPYTSRDFFLQYSDRILFGTDLIPEVNMYRLHFRFLETRDEYFEYPSHASRQGRWNIYGLFLPDEVLRRIYRENALLLLKQ
;
A
#
# COMPACT_ATOMS: atom_id res chain seq x y z
N MET A 1 20.00 -28.06 -28.04
CA MET A 1 21.46 -28.35 -28.05
C MET A 1 22.20 -27.01 -27.98
N ASN A 2 22.59 -26.57 -26.78
CA ASN A 2 23.44 -25.38 -26.62
C ASN A 2 24.88 -25.79 -27.03
N LYS A 3 25.30 -25.43 -28.22
CA LYS A 3 26.73 -25.49 -28.57
C LYS A 3 27.47 -24.51 -27.69
N LYS A 4 28.31 -24.98 -26.78
CA LYS A 4 29.27 -24.14 -26.08
C LYS A 4 30.16 -23.47 -27.14
N LEU A 5 30.25 -22.14 -27.09
CA LEU A 5 31.17 -21.37 -27.91
C LEU A 5 32.62 -21.79 -27.56
N PRO A 6 33.55 -21.86 -28.54
CA PRO A 6 34.93 -22.25 -28.29
C PRO A 6 35.59 -21.25 -27.34
N ALA A 7 36.16 -21.74 -26.23
CA ALA A 7 36.78 -20.90 -25.19
C ALA A 7 38.06 -20.18 -25.65
N GLU A 8 38.60 -20.55 -26.80
CA GLU A 8 39.87 -20.01 -27.34
C GLU A 8 39.66 -18.83 -28.31
N ASP A 9 38.41 -18.49 -28.62
CA ASP A 9 38.13 -17.34 -29.51
C ASP A 9 38.32 -16.03 -28.72
N PRO A 10 39.19 -15.10 -29.20
CA PRO A 10 39.45 -13.82 -28.50
C PRO A 10 38.19 -13.00 -28.28
N PHE A 11 37.20 -13.05 -29.18
CA PHE A 11 35.93 -12.35 -29.05
C PHE A 11 35.12 -13.01 -27.90
N VAL A 12 35.06 -14.34 -27.87
CA VAL A 12 34.37 -15.08 -26.77
C VAL A 12 35.06 -14.78 -25.44
N ALA A 13 36.38 -14.81 -25.37
CA ALA A 13 37.12 -14.47 -24.16
C ALA A 13 36.81 -13.02 -23.69
N MET A 14 36.77 -12.07 -24.63
CA MET A 14 36.45 -10.67 -24.35
C MET A 14 35.03 -10.49 -23.78
N VAL A 15 34.01 -11.13 -24.38
CA VAL A 15 32.60 -10.97 -23.99
C VAL A 15 32.21 -11.83 -22.78
N THR A 16 33.00 -12.84 -22.44
CA THR A 16 32.77 -13.72 -21.28
C THR A 16 33.66 -13.41 -20.11
N ALA A 17 34.59 -12.46 -20.23
CA ALA A 17 35.45 -12.03 -19.14
C ALA A 17 34.60 -11.56 -17.94
N LYS A 18 34.88 -12.12 -16.76
CA LYS A 18 34.27 -11.68 -15.51
C LYS A 18 35.25 -10.76 -14.82
N ALA A 19 34.79 -9.56 -14.50
CA ALA A 19 35.57 -8.69 -13.63
C ALA A 19 35.61 -9.26 -12.21
N GLU A 20 36.78 -9.33 -11.61
CA GLU A 20 36.92 -9.49 -10.17
C GLU A 20 36.69 -8.10 -9.56
N VAL A 21 35.53 -7.94 -8.89
CA VAL A 21 35.13 -6.65 -8.32
C VAL A 21 34.99 -6.83 -6.82
N ASP A 22 35.79 -6.08 -6.08
CA ASP A 22 35.72 -5.99 -4.62
C ASP A 22 35.19 -4.61 -4.20
N LEU A 23 33.93 -4.34 -4.57
CA LEU A 23 33.20 -3.12 -4.20
C LEU A 23 32.08 -3.51 -3.23
N ARG A 24 32.06 -2.87 -2.04
CA ARG A 24 30.96 -3.11 -1.10
C ARG A 24 29.65 -2.66 -1.71
N LEU A 25 28.57 -3.39 -1.42
CA LEU A 25 27.23 -3.06 -1.89
C LEU A 25 26.80 -1.64 -1.46
N SER A 26 27.16 -1.21 -0.23
CA SER A 26 26.92 0.14 0.29
C SER A 26 27.58 1.25 -0.53
N ASP A 27 28.71 0.95 -1.19
CA ASP A 27 29.52 1.90 -1.93
C ASP A 27 29.13 1.92 -3.42
N PHE A 28 28.35 0.93 -3.86
CA PHE A 28 27.87 0.84 -5.22
C PHE A 28 26.62 1.72 -5.42
N GLN A 29 26.86 2.97 -5.84
CA GLN A 29 25.82 3.98 -6.09
C GLN A 29 25.87 4.47 -7.55
N PRO A 30 25.45 3.64 -8.51
CA PRO A 30 25.50 3.99 -9.91
C PRO A 30 24.56 5.18 -10.21
N ARG A 31 25.05 6.13 -10.99
CA ARG A 31 24.24 7.23 -11.51
C ARG A 31 23.77 6.89 -12.90
N SER A 32 22.50 7.16 -13.18
CA SER A 32 21.97 7.02 -14.55
C SER A 32 22.70 7.99 -15.48
N MET A 33 23.08 7.47 -16.65
CA MET A 33 23.61 8.27 -17.78
C MET A 33 22.53 8.53 -18.86
N VAL A 34 21.29 8.09 -18.60
CA VAL A 34 20.16 8.35 -19.51
C VAL A 34 19.82 9.83 -19.45
N VAL A 35 19.71 10.43 -20.63
CA VAL A 35 19.25 11.82 -20.80
C VAL A 35 17.84 11.77 -21.35
N SER A 36 16.86 12.07 -20.52
CA SER A 36 15.45 12.07 -20.86
C SER A 36 14.79 13.39 -20.43
N PRO A 37 13.64 13.76 -21.01
CA PRO A 37 12.86 14.88 -20.49
C PRO A 37 12.51 14.71 -19.02
N VAL A 38 12.52 15.81 -18.29
CA VAL A 38 12.11 15.88 -16.87
C VAL A 38 10.98 16.89 -16.75
N HIS A 39 9.81 16.41 -16.32
CA HIS A 39 8.67 17.27 -16.06
C HIS A 39 8.46 17.42 -14.56
N GLU A 40 8.60 18.63 -14.08
CA GLU A 40 8.32 18.98 -12.69
C GLU A 40 6.83 19.27 -12.53
N ILE A 41 6.12 18.43 -11.81
CA ILE A 41 4.68 18.61 -11.52
C ILE A 41 4.55 19.23 -10.13
N LEU A 42 4.39 20.53 -10.07
CA LEU A 42 4.29 21.27 -8.79
C LEU A 42 2.95 21.04 -8.08
N ARG A 43 1.89 20.86 -8.85
CA ARG A 43 0.52 20.57 -8.39
C ARG A 43 -0.15 19.58 -9.34
N PRO A 44 -1.02 18.70 -8.83
CA PRO A 44 -1.75 17.76 -9.65
C PRO A 44 -2.76 18.48 -10.55
N LYS A 45 -3.16 17.86 -11.65
CA LYS A 45 -4.17 18.38 -12.57
C LYS A 45 -5.55 18.55 -11.94
N PHE A 46 -5.86 17.76 -10.93
CA PHE A 46 -7.15 17.73 -10.23
C PHE A 46 -6.94 17.67 -8.73
N PRO A 47 -7.94 18.07 -7.91
CA PRO A 47 -7.89 17.90 -6.46
C PRO A 47 -7.62 16.44 -6.07
N VAL A 48 -6.84 16.22 -5.01
CA VAL A 48 -6.38 14.90 -4.59
C VAL A 48 -6.82 14.62 -3.17
N ILE A 49 -7.33 13.42 -2.93
CA ILE A 49 -7.52 12.83 -1.61
C ILE A 49 -6.45 11.74 -1.44
N ASP A 50 -5.53 11.93 -0.49
CA ASP A 50 -4.58 10.89 -0.09
C ASP A 50 -5.29 9.92 0.87
N TYR A 51 -5.66 8.76 0.35
CA TYR A 51 -6.51 7.81 1.06
C TYR A 51 -5.76 6.89 2.02
N HIS A 52 -4.43 6.91 2.02
CA HIS A 52 -3.62 6.03 2.88
C HIS A 52 -2.41 6.78 3.45
N ASN A 53 -2.50 7.13 4.73
CA ASN A 53 -1.39 7.76 5.44
C ASN A 53 -1.44 7.46 6.95
N HIS A 54 -0.31 7.64 7.66
CA HIS A 54 -0.17 7.47 9.10
C HIS A 54 0.35 8.76 9.72
N LEU A 55 -0.54 9.57 10.32
CA LEU A 55 -0.25 10.94 10.77
C LEU A 55 -0.15 11.10 12.28
N ASP A 56 -0.32 10.03 13.08
CA ASP A 56 -0.47 10.11 14.54
C ASP A 56 0.62 10.93 15.24
N ALA A 57 1.87 10.80 14.76
CA ALA A 57 3.03 11.50 15.32
C ALA A 57 3.22 12.93 14.77
N MET A 58 2.41 13.36 13.80
CA MET A 58 2.57 14.64 13.11
C MET A 58 1.74 15.76 13.75
N ASP A 59 2.22 16.99 13.61
CA ASP A 59 1.41 18.18 13.86
C ASP A 59 0.47 18.40 12.65
N PRO A 60 -0.84 18.47 12.86
CA PRO A 60 -1.79 18.74 11.78
C PRO A 60 -1.48 20.02 10.99
N ALA A 61 -0.95 21.07 11.63
CA ALA A 61 -0.59 22.32 10.96
C ALA A 61 0.57 22.12 9.97
N ASP A 62 1.53 21.24 10.27
CA ASP A 62 2.62 20.91 9.36
C ASP A 62 2.09 20.14 8.15
N VAL A 63 1.21 19.18 8.38
CA VAL A 63 0.55 18.42 7.31
C VAL A 63 -0.27 19.35 6.40
N LEU A 64 -1.05 20.27 6.97
CA LEU A 64 -1.84 21.24 6.22
C LEU A 64 -0.96 22.13 5.32
N ARG A 65 0.21 22.57 5.80
CA ARG A 65 1.14 23.33 4.96
C ARG A 65 1.60 22.56 3.72
N VAL A 66 1.89 21.27 3.88
CA VAL A 66 2.26 20.41 2.75
C VAL A 66 1.07 20.18 1.81
N MET A 67 -0.11 19.92 2.36
CA MET A 67 -1.34 19.74 1.59
C MET A 67 -1.64 20.98 0.73
N ASP A 68 -1.55 22.18 1.30
CA ASP A 68 -1.81 23.44 0.59
C ASP A 68 -0.76 23.72 -0.49
N ALA A 69 0.51 23.41 -0.22
CA ALA A 69 1.60 23.53 -1.19
C ALA A 69 1.43 22.59 -2.39
N CYS A 70 0.88 21.40 -2.17
CA CYS A 70 0.73 20.35 -3.17
C CYS A 70 -0.66 20.27 -3.81
N GLY A 71 -1.66 20.98 -3.31
CA GLY A 71 -3.05 20.89 -3.82
C GLY A 71 -3.78 19.63 -3.37
N ILE A 72 -3.40 19.09 -2.19
CA ILE A 72 -4.11 17.97 -1.56
C ILE A 72 -5.36 18.51 -0.87
N GLU A 73 -6.52 17.98 -1.26
CA GLU A 73 -7.82 18.37 -0.70
C GLU A 73 -8.02 17.79 0.70
N ARG A 74 -7.71 16.49 0.84
CA ARG A 74 -7.91 15.73 2.09
C ARG A 74 -6.85 14.65 2.24
N VAL A 75 -6.52 14.32 3.48
CA VAL A 75 -5.72 13.14 3.83
C VAL A 75 -6.52 12.25 4.77
N VAL A 76 -6.50 10.94 4.49
CA VAL A 76 -7.06 9.92 5.39
C VAL A 76 -5.94 9.43 6.29
N ASN A 77 -6.05 9.75 7.57
CA ASN A 77 -5.17 9.23 8.61
C ASN A 77 -5.64 7.82 9.02
N ILE A 78 -4.78 6.85 8.97
CA ILE A 78 -5.01 5.52 9.53
C ILE A 78 -4.31 5.49 10.88
N THR A 79 -5.06 5.76 11.96
CA THR A 79 -4.47 5.73 13.29
C THR A 79 -4.06 4.32 13.67
N MET A 80 -2.87 4.20 14.28
CA MET A 80 -2.40 2.93 14.85
C MET A 80 -2.71 2.85 16.35
N ARG A 81 -3.69 3.62 16.81
CA ARG A 81 -4.16 3.65 18.19
C ARG A 81 -5.47 2.91 18.35
N THR A 82 -5.72 2.44 19.57
CA THR A 82 -6.96 1.76 19.97
C THR A 82 -7.61 2.47 21.14
N GLY A 83 -8.89 2.19 21.43
CA GLY A 83 -9.64 2.76 22.54
C GLY A 83 -9.63 4.30 22.56
N GLU A 84 -9.56 4.89 23.75
CA GLU A 84 -9.54 6.35 23.97
C GLU A 84 -8.45 7.08 23.17
N ALA A 85 -7.30 6.44 22.95
CA ALA A 85 -6.23 7.05 22.14
C ALA A 85 -6.61 7.17 20.67
N ALA A 86 -7.40 6.24 20.13
CA ALA A 86 -7.94 6.34 18.78
C ALA A 86 -8.97 7.47 18.67
N LEU A 87 -9.88 7.59 19.64
CA LEU A 87 -10.84 8.69 19.70
C LEU A 87 -10.12 10.04 19.76
N GLY A 88 -9.05 10.13 20.58
CA GLY A 88 -8.20 11.32 20.64
C GLY A 88 -7.56 11.70 19.30
N MET A 89 -7.15 10.72 18.47
CA MET A 89 -6.63 11.00 17.12
C MET A 89 -7.73 11.49 16.16
N ILE A 90 -8.92 10.89 16.21
CA ILE A 90 -10.07 11.33 15.40
C ILE A 90 -10.37 12.81 15.71
N HIS A 91 -10.49 13.17 16.99
CA HIS A 91 -10.78 14.54 17.41
C HIS A 91 -9.65 15.50 17.04
N LYS A 92 -8.37 15.14 17.31
CA LYS A 92 -7.19 15.95 16.98
C LYS A 92 -7.19 16.44 15.53
N PHE A 93 -7.41 15.52 14.59
CA PHE A 93 -7.37 15.84 13.18
C PHE A 93 -8.66 16.54 12.69
N HIS A 94 -9.82 16.14 13.23
CA HIS A 94 -11.07 16.80 12.89
C HIS A 94 -11.11 18.28 13.35
N GLU A 95 -10.68 18.57 14.58
CA GLU A 95 -10.65 19.91 15.15
C GLU A 95 -9.61 20.82 14.49
N ALA A 96 -8.50 20.24 14.03
CA ALA A 96 -7.45 21.01 13.35
C ALA A 96 -7.93 21.66 12.06
N ALA A 97 -8.72 20.94 11.24
CA ALA A 97 -9.32 21.47 10.03
C ALA A 97 -10.45 20.57 9.53
N ALA A 98 -11.69 20.96 9.79
CA ALA A 98 -12.87 20.22 9.36
C ALA A 98 -12.86 19.97 7.83
N GLY A 99 -13.07 18.73 7.43
CA GLY A 99 -13.11 18.31 6.02
C GLY A 99 -11.74 18.12 5.34
N ARG A 100 -10.62 18.50 6.00
CA ARG A 100 -9.26 18.28 5.45
C ARG A 100 -8.67 16.94 5.87
N PHE A 101 -9.17 16.35 6.95
CA PHE A 101 -8.76 15.06 7.46
C PHE A 101 -9.97 14.14 7.65
N SER A 102 -9.75 12.86 7.43
CA SER A 102 -10.62 11.77 7.85
C SER A 102 -9.75 10.75 8.59
N THR A 103 -10.31 9.97 9.51
CA THR A 103 -9.51 9.01 10.29
C THR A 103 -10.15 7.64 10.28
N TYR A 104 -9.35 6.61 9.97
CA TYR A 104 -9.69 5.20 10.18
C TYR A 104 -9.35 4.79 11.60
N GLY A 105 -10.21 3.97 12.21
CA GLY A 105 -9.88 3.24 13.41
C GLY A 105 -8.93 2.06 13.12
N TRP A 106 -8.40 1.46 14.18
CA TRP A 106 -7.51 0.30 14.12
C TRP A 106 -8.14 -0.87 14.86
N MET A 107 -8.00 -2.09 14.31
CA MET A 107 -8.51 -3.29 14.98
C MET A 107 -7.71 -3.57 16.25
N ASP A 108 -8.42 -3.71 17.37
CA ASP A 108 -7.83 -4.01 18.68
C ASP A 108 -7.99 -5.49 19.01
N TRP A 109 -6.87 -6.20 19.09
CA TRP A 109 -6.81 -7.62 19.42
C TRP A 109 -6.49 -7.88 20.89
N SER A 110 -6.34 -6.85 21.72
CA SER A 110 -5.79 -6.96 23.08
C SER A 110 -6.59 -7.89 24.00
N ASP A 111 -7.90 -7.99 23.79
CA ASP A 111 -8.77 -8.86 24.58
C ASP A 111 -9.31 -10.09 23.82
N LEU A 112 -8.72 -10.43 22.68
CA LEU A 112 -9.10 -11.63 21.92
C LEU A 112 -9.18 -12.91 22.75
N PRO A 113 -8.27 -13.15 23.73
CA PRO A 113 -8.35 -14.29 24.61
C PRO A 113 -9.55 -14.30 25.57
N SER A 114 -10.47 -13.36 25.52
CA SER A 114 -11.62 -13.30 26.42
C SER A 114 -12.94 -13.65 25.73
N SER A 115 -13.88 -14.23 26.48
CA SER A 115 -15.23 -14.43 25.98
C SER A 115 -15.89 -13.09 25.66
N GLY A 116 -16.69 -13.02 24.57
CA GLY A 116 -17.37 -11.80 24.16
C GLY A 116 -16.44 -10.80 23.41
N PHE A 117 -15.26 -11.24 22.98
CA PHE A 117 -14.35 -10.39 22.20
C PHE A 117 -15.01 -9.78 20.96
N LEU A 118 -15.78 -10.59 20.22
CA LEU A 118 -16.37 -10.12 18.96
C LEU A 118 -17.49 -9.11 19.20
N GLU A 119 -18.32 -9.33 20.18
CA GLU A 119 -19.36 -8.37 20.59
C GLU A 119 -18.72 -7.02 20.95
N ARG A 120 -17.68 -7.04 21.75
CA ARG A 120 -16.96 -5.81 22.09
C ARG A 120 -16.23 -5.18 20.91
N SER A 121 -15.75 -5.97 19.95
CA SER A 121 -15.13 -5.43 18.73
C SER A 121 -16.14 -4.74 17.83
N VAL A 122 -17.36 -5.27 17.75
CA VAL A 122 -18.49 -4.65 17.06
C VAL A 122 -18.90 -3.35 17.77
N ASP A 123 -19.03 -3.35 19.10
CA ASP A 123 -19.36 -2.16 19.88
C ASP A 123 -18.26 -1.07 19.73
N ARG A 124 -17.00 -1.46 19.72
CA ARG A 124 -15.87 -0.52 19.49
C ARG A 124 -15.88 0.07 18.08
N LEU A 125 -16.23 -0.71 17.06
CA LEU A 125 -16.38 -0.17 15.70
C LEU A 125 -17.51 0.87 15.65
N GLU A 126 -18.63 0.58 16.29
CA GLU A 126 -19.78 1.49 16.39
C GLU A 126 -19.37 2.80 17.09
N GLU A 127 -18.72 2.70 18.25
CA GLU A 127 -18.18 3.84 19.00
C GLU A 127 -17.20 4.69 18.15
N LEU A 128 -16.25 4.05 17.45
CA LEU A 128 -15.31 4.76 16.57
C LEU A 128 -16.04 5.55 15.49
N VAL A 129 -17.06 4.95 14.87
CA VAL A 129 -17.85 5.59 13.80
C VAL A 129 -18.71 6.72 14.35
N GLU A 130 -19.33 6.56 15.52
CA GLU A 130 -20.08 7.62 16.20
C GLU A 130 -19.19 8.84 16.51
N HIS A 131 -17.90 8.62 16.77
CA HIS A 131 -16.91 9.70 16.97
C HIS A 131 -16.27 10.20 15.68
N GLY A 132 -16.69 9.72 14.52
CA GLY A 132 -16.31 10.23 13.21
C GLY A 132 -15.22 9.44 12.48
N ALA A 133 -14.95 8.19 12.89
CA ALA A 133 -14.11 7.31 12.08
C ALA A 133 -14.79 7.01 10.74
N CYS A 134 -14.01 7.02 9.67
CA CYS A 134 -14.48 6.77 8.31
C CYS A 134 -14.23 5.33 7.82
N GLY A 135 -13.72 4.44 8.67
CA GLY A 135 -13.45 3.05 8.37
C GLY A 135 -12.64 2.36 9.46
N LEU A 136 -12.33 1.08 9.25
CA LEU A 136 -11.52 0.26 10.16
C LEU A 136 -10.33 -0.35 9.41
N LYS A 137 -9.15 -0.36 10.02
CA LYS A 137 -7.94 -1.02 9.49
C LYS A 137 -7.75 -2.39 10.13
N MET A 138 -7.63 -3.40 9.28
CA MET A 138 -7.09 -4.73 9.60
C MET A 138 -5.64 -4.77 9.16
N TRP A 139 -4.74 -5.22 10.03
CA TRP A 139 -3.31 -5.19 9.75
C TRP A 139 -2.71 -6.59 9.67
N LYS A 140 -1.45 -6.66 9.26
CA LYS A 140 -0.68 -7.88 9.00
C LYS A 140 -0.34 -8.72 10.27
N ASP A 141 -0.76 -8.28 11.44
CA ASP A 141 -0.79 -9.11 12.65
C ASP A 141 -1.84 -10.24 12.55
N LEU A 142 -2.98 -9.96 11.88
CA LEU A 142 -3.98 -10.98 11.56
C LEU A 142 -3.42 -11.97 10.52
N GLY A 143 -3.43 -13.25 10.87
CA GLY A 143 -2.86 -14.32 10.04
C GLY A 143 -1.37 -14.56 10.29
N THR A 144 -0.66 -13.69 11.04
CA THR A 144 0.78 -13.84 11.30
C THR A 144 1.15 -13.98 12.77
N SER A 145 0.49 -13.26 13.67
CA SER A 145 0.84 -13.24 15.10
C SER A 145 -0.35 -13.34 16.05
N VAL A 146 -1.53 -12.88 15.66
CA VAL A 146 -2.74 -12.91 16.48
C VAL A 146 -3.18 -14.35 16.73
N ARG A 147 -3.41 -14.70 18.01
CA ARG A 147 -3.79 -16.07 18.41
C ARG A 147 -5.08 -16.06 19.22
N ASP A 148 -5.87 -17.12 19.00
CA ASP A 148 -7.09 -17.35 19.77
C ASP A 148 -6.81 -17.94 21.17
N LEU A 149 -7.89 -18.21 21.92
CA LEU A 149 -7.85 -18.78 23.28
C LEU A 149 -7.09 -20.11 23.39
N ASP A 150 -7.12 -20.91 22.33
CA ASP A 150 -6.45 -22.20 22.26
C ASP A 150 -4.98 -22.07 21.83
N GLY A 151 -4.50 -20.85 21.57
CA GLY A 151 -3.15 -20.54 21.08
C GLY A 151 -2.97 -20.77 19.59
N ASN A 152 -4.05 -21.08 18.84
CA ASN A 152 -3.99 -21.23 17.39
C ASN A 152 -3.91 -19.87 16.73
N LEU A 153 -3.14 -19.80 15.65
CA LEU A 153 -3.06 -18.58 14.84
C LEU A 153 -4.43 -18.26 14.23
N LEU A 154 -4.92 -17.04 14.48
CA LEU A 154 -6.19 -16.58 13.92
C LEU A 154 -6.02 -16.37 12.41
N ARG A 155 -6.88 -17.04 11.65
CA ARG A 155 -6.88 -16.93 10.18
C ARG A 155 -7.54 -15.62 9.74
N VAL A 156 -7.10 -15.08 8.61
CA VAL A 156 -7.74 -13.88 8.02
C VAL A 156 -9.22 -14.11 7.71
N ASP A 157 -9.56 -15.32 7.26
CA ASP A 157 -10.93 -15.73 6.90
C ASP A 157 -11.67 -16.47 8.03
N ASP A 158 -11.28 -16.26 9.26
CA ASP A 158 -11.96 -16.86 10.41
C ASP A 158 -13.41 -16.39 10.46
N GLU A 159 -14.35 -17.34 10.48
CA GLU A 159 -15.80 -17.04 10.42
C GLU A 159 -16.30 -16.28 11.65
N ARG A 160 -15.58 -16.36 12.76
CA ARG A 160 -15.87 -15.58 13.98
C ARG A 160 -15.78 -14.08 13.71
N LEU A 161 -15.03 -13.61 12.71
CA LEU A 161 -14.91 -12.19 12.35
C LEU A 161 -16.09 -11.66 11.51
N ALA A 162 -16.98 -12.53 11.02
CA ALA A 162 -18.09 -12.13 10.15
C ALA A 162 -18.98 -11.01 10.73
N PRO A 163 -19.37 -11.02 12.04
CA PRO A 163 -20.18 -9.95 12.60
C PRO A 163 -19.56 -8.56 12.50
N LEU A 164 -18.21 -8.46 12.57
CA LEU A 164 -17.49 -7.19 12.42
C LEU A 164 -17.64 -6.65 10.98
N PHE A 165 -17.52 -7.53 9.98
CA PHE A 165 -17.68 -7.15 8.57
C PHE A 165 -19.13 -6.76 8.24
N GLU A 166 -20.09 -7.47 8.80
CA GLU A 166 -21.53 -7.18 8.66
C GLU A 166 -21.85 -5.82 9.31
N LYS A 167 -21.33 -5.55 10.50
CA LYS A 167 -21.51 -4.25 11.18
C LYS A 167 -20.91 -3.10 10.36
N ALA A 168 -19.73 -3.27 9.78
CA ALA A 168 -19.16 -2.25 8.90
C ALA A 168 -20.06 -1.94 7.70
N ALA A 169 -20.71 -2.95 7.13
CA ALA A 169 -21.71 -2.76 6.06
C ALA A 169 -22.97 -2.01 6.57
N GLU A 170 -23.46 -2.32 7.77
CA GLU A 170 -24.58 -1.61 8.40
C GLU A 170 -24.27 -0.15 8.65
N LEU A 171 -23.09 0.13 9.21
CA LEU A 171 -22.60 1.47 9.46
C LEU A 171 -22.16 2.18 8.17
N ASN A 172 -22.09 1.42 7.08
CA ASN A 172 -21.73 1.93 5.79
C ASN A 172 -20.31 2.53 5.76
N VAL A 173 -19.36 1.90 6.43
CA VAL A 173 -17.94 2.25 6.45
C VAL A 173 -17.08 1.14 5.86
N PRO A 174 -16.01 1.45 5.13
CA PRO A 174 -15.12 0.45 4.55
C PRO A 174 -14.18 -0.17 5.58
N ILE A 175 -13.73 -1.40 5.28
CA ILE A 175 -12.62 -2.04 6.00
C ILE A 175 -11.40 -2.10 5.09
N MET A 176 -10.27 -1.57 5.55
CA MET A 176 -9.01 -1.66 4.85
C MET A 176 -8.20 -2.85 5.35
N PHE A 177 -7.77 -3.71 4.43
CA PHE A 177 -6.90 -4.85 4.70
C PHE A 177 -5.47 -4.57 4.26
N HIS A 178 -4.52 -4.85 5.15
CA HIS A 178 -3.09 -4.97 4.87
C HIS A 178 -2.58 -6.19 5.61
N ILE A 179 -2.51 -7.36 4.96
CA ILE A 179 -2.20 -8.64 5.60
C ILE A 179 -0.94 -9.32 5.03
N ALA A 180 -0.36 -8.74 4.00
CA ALA A 180 0.86 -9.22 3.36
C ALA A 180 1.65 -8.06 2.75
N ASP A 181 2.91 -8.31 2.38
CA ASP A 181 3.83 -7.40 1.71
C ASP A 181 4.31 -8.00 0.38
N PRO A 182 5.12 -7.28 -0.44
CA PRO A 182 5.68 -7.80 -1.69
C PRO A 182 6.34 -9.17 -1.58
N ASP A 183 6.42 -9.90 -2.68
CA ASP A 183 6.94 -11.28 -2.70
C ASP A 183 8.33 -11.42 -2.07
N ALA A 184 9.19 -10.42 -2.25
CA ALA A 184 10.52 -10.39 -1.67
C ALA A 184 10.54 -10.52 -0.14
N PHE A 185 9.47 -10.05 0.56
CA PHE A 185 9.35 -10.15 2.02
C PHE A 185 9.12 -11.60 2.50
N PHE A 186 8.66 -12.48 1.62
CA PHE A 186 8.45 -13.90 1.90
C PHE A 186 9.63 -14.78 1.46
N GLN A 187 10.67 -14.19 0.85
CA GLN A 187 11.87 -14.89 0.42
C GLN A 187 12.99 -14.73 1.45
N PRO A 188 14.02 -15.60 1.43
CA PRO A 188 15.23 -15.40 2.23
C PRO A 188 15.85 -14.03 1.99
N ILE A 189 16.45 -13.44 3.04
CA ILE A 189 17.22 -12.19 2.92
C ILE A 189 18.65 -12.56 2.47
N ASP A 190 18.83 -12.75 1.17
CA ASP A 190 20.09 -13.18 0.57
C ASP A 190 20.42 -12.37 -0.71
N ASN A 191 21.47 -12.80 -1.42
CA ASN A 191 21.94 -12.13 -2.63
C ASN A 191 21.01 -12.23 -3.86
N GLN A 192 19.89 -12.94 -3.75
CA GLN A 192 18.86 -13.05 -4.79
C GLN A 192 17.61 -12.21 -4.47
N ASN A 193 17.53 -11.69 -3.24
CA ASN A 193 16.40 -10.89 -2.82
C ASN A 193 16.50 -9.46 -3.39
N GLU A 194 15.56 -9.07 -4.24
CA GLU A 194 15.59 -7.75 -4.88
C GLU A 194 15.43 -6.58 -3.90
N ARG A 195 14.93 -6.84 -2.67
CA ARG A 195 14.79 -5.87 -1.57
C ARG A 195 15.78 -6.13 -0.44
N TYR A 196 16.93 -6.72 -0.76
CA TYR A 196 17.93 -7.11 0.22
C TYR A 196 18.32 -5.97 1.18
N GLU A 197 18.59 -4.77 0.65
CA GLU A 197 19.08 -3.64 1.47
C GLU A 197 18.00 -3.16 2.45
N GLU A 198 16.75 -3.09 2.02
CA GLU A 198 15.61 -2.73 2.85
C GLU A 198 15.38 -3.78 3.97
N LEU A 199 15.33 -5.04 3.59
CA LEU A 199 15.08 -6.14 4.53
C LEU A 199 16.29 -6.44 5.43
N ALA A 200 17.51 -6.17 4.98
CA ALA A 200 18.69 -6.28 5.84
C ALA A 200 18.73 -5.17 6.92
N ALA A 201 18.17 -3.99 6.60
CA ALA A 201 18.01 -2.89 7.57
C ALA A 201 16.82 -3.15 8.52
N HIS A 202 15.79 -3.88 8.06
CA HIS A 202 14.54 -4.17 8.76
C HIS A 202 14.18 -5.66 8.72
N PRO A 203 14.99 -6.55 9.32
CA PRO A 203 14.75 -7.99 9.26
C PRO A 203 13.42 -8.41 9.92
N GLU A 204 12.91 -7.60 10.83
CA GLU A 204 11.61 -7.78 11.48
C GLU A 204 10.41 -7.63 10.51
N TRP A 205 10.61 -7.07 9.32
CA TRP A 205 9.58 -6.96 8.28
C TRP A 205 9.45 -8.23 7.45
N SER A 206 10.39 -9.15 7.57
CA SER A 206 10.39 -10.40 6.79
C SER A 206 9.30 -11.38 7.27
N PHE A 207 8.58 -11.93 6.32
CA PHE A 207 7.64 -13.06 6.52
C PHE A 207 8.27 -14.41 6.18
N HIS A 208 9.56 -14.45 5.84
CA HIS A 208 10.22 -15.72 5.52
C HIS A 208 10.16 -16.67 6.70
N GLY A 209 9.62 -17.87 6.46
CA GLY A 209 9.38 -18.87 7.52
C GLY A 209 8.14 -18.63 8.39
N SER A 210 7.28 -17.67 8.05
CA SER A 210 5.97 -17.48 8.71
C SER A 210 5.06 -18.70 8.51
N HIS A 211 4.07 -18.86 9.39
CA HIS A 211 3.14 -19.99 9.38
C HIS A 211 2.35 -20.09 8.07
N PHE A 212 1.85 -18.95 7.58
CA PHE A 212 1.19 -18.86 6.28
C PHE A 212 2.09 -18.14 5.27
N GLY A 213 2.28 -18.73 4.10
CA GLY A 213 2.91 -18.06 2.97
C GLY A 213 1.97 -17.03 2.34
N LYS A 214 2.52 -16.11 1.51
CA LYS A 214 1.77 -15.03 0.87
C LYS A 214 0.49 -15.51 0.16
N SER A 215 0.59 -16.53 -0.68
CA SER A 215 -0.56 -17.08 -1.41
C SER A 215 -1.68 -17.58 -0.50
N GLN A 216 -1.34 -18.11 0.68
CA GLN A 216 -2.32 -18.57 1.66
C GLN A 216 -3.02 -17.37 2.33
N LEU A 217 -2.27 -16.33 2.71
CA LEU A 217 -2.83 -15.09 3.29
C LEU A 217 -3.76 -14.40 2.30
N LEU A 218 -3.32 -14.24 1.04
CA LEU A 218 -4.14 -13.62 -0.01
C LEU A 218 -5.41 -14.44 -0.27
N ALA A 219 -5.32 -15.78 -0.36
CA ALA A 219 -6.50 -16.63 -0.54
C ALA A 219 -7.47 -16.57 0.65
N GLN A 220 -6.99 -16.39 1.89
CA GLN A 220 -7.84 -16.16 3.06
C GLN A 220 -8.57 -14.82 2.93
N ARG A 221 -7.86 -13.73 2.63
CA ARG A 221 -8.42 -12.40 2.42
C ARG A 221 -9.49 -12.39 1.32
N ASP A 222 -9.20 -13.01 0.17
CA ASP A 222 -10.11 -13.04 -0.98
C ASP A 222 -11.43 -13.76 -0.64
N ARG A 223 -11.36 -14.81 0.21
CA ARG A 223 -12.58 -15.44 0.72
C ARG A 223 -13.43 -14.52 1.60
N VAL A 224 -12.81 -13.65 2.40
CA VAL A 224 -13.54 -12.62 3.16
C VAL A 224 -14.29 -11.70 2.22
N PHE A 225 -13.63 -11.17 1.20
CA PHE A 225 -14.24 -10.26 0.24
C PHE A 225 -15.45 -10.88 -0.48
N ALA A 226 -15.29 -12.13 -0.92
CA ALA A 226 -16.36 -12.87 -1.60
C ALA A 226 -17.55 -13.21 -0.68
N ARG A 227 -17.30 -13.49 0.61
CA ARG A 227 -18.34 -13.83 1.59
C ARG A 227 -19.15 -12.62 2.07
N HIS A 228 -18.56 -11.42 2.01
CA HIS A 228 -19.19 -10.19 2.52
C HIS A 228 -19.40 -9.13 1.41
N PRO A 229 -20.23 -9.42 0.39
CA PRO A 229 -20.38 -8.53 -0.78
C PRO A 229 -21.07 -7.19 -0.48
N LYS A 230 -21.66 -7.03 0.72
CA LYS A 230 -22.26 -5.77 1.17
C LYS A 230 -21.28 -4.84 1.86
N THR A 231 -20.14 -5.36 2.31
CA THR A 231 -19.09 -4.60 2.97
C THR A 231 -18.14 -4.05 1.91
N ALA A 232 -17.87 -2.76 1.92
CA ALA A 232 -16.82 -2.17 1.09
C ALA A 232 -15.46 -2.51 1.68
N PHE A 233 -14.55 -3.01 0.85
CA PHE A 233 -13.19 -3.31 1.26
C PHE A 233 -12.17 -2.49 0.49
N VAL A 234 -11.10 -2.10 1.15
CA VAL A 234 -9.90 -1.53 0.52
C VAL A 234 -8.75 -2.52 0.74
N ALA A 235 -8.32 -3.18 -0.31
CA ALA A 235 -7.14 -4.01 -0.28
C ALA A 235 -5.91 -3.12 -0.50
N ALA A 236 -5.21 -2.80 0.58
CA ALA A 236 -4.09 -1.85 0.58
C ALA A 236 -2.96 -2.28 -0.37
N HIS A 237 -2.14 -1.31 -0.81
CA HIS A 237 -0.90 -1.58 -1.53
C HIS A 237 -1.08 -2.42 -2.81
N VAL A 238 -2.10 -2.08 -3.62
CA VAL A 238 -2.46 -2.84 -4.84
C VAL A 238 -2.80 -4.30 -4.47
N ALA A 239 -3.69 -4.45 -3.47
CA ALA A 239 -4.08 -5.75 -2.91
C ALA A 239 -2.87 -6.60 -2.46
N GLU A 240 -1.82 -5.96 -1.90
CA GLU A 240 -0.55 -6.54 -1.44
C GLU A 240 0.17 -7.42 -2.51
N HIS A 241 -0.22 -7.28 -3.78
CA HIS A 241 0.37 -8.07 -4.88
C HIS A 241 0.63 -7.24 -6.14
N PRO A 242 1.37 -6.12 -6.04
CA PRO A 242 1.68 -5.25 -7.16
C PRO A 242 2.55 -5.92 -8.23
N GLU A 243 3.19 -7.05 -7.93
CA GLU A 243 4.01 -7.82 -8.84
C GLU A 243 3.17 -8.63 -9.84
N ASP A 244 1.91 -8.99 -9.51
CA ASP A 244 0.98 -9.69 -10.39
C ASP A 244 -0.34 -8.92 -10.55
N LEU A 245 -0.34 -7.91 -11.42
CA LEU A 245 -1.53 -7.09 -11.69
C LEU A 245 -2.66 -7.90 -12.37
N ALA A 246 -2.35 -9.02 -13.01
CA ALA A 246 -3.37 -9.90 -13.55
C ALA A 246 -4.16 -10.62 -12.44
N TYR A 247 -3.48 -11.01 -11.34
CA TYR A 247 -4.15 -11.53 -10.15
C TYR A 247 -5.05 -10.45 -9.53
N VAL A 248 -4.53 -9.23 -9.36
CA VAL A 248 -5.32 -8.12 -8.79
C VAL A 248 -6.52 -7.80 -9.66
N GLY A 249 -6.39 -7.82 -10.98
CA GLY A 249 -7.50 -7.64 -11.92
C GLY A 249 -8.59 -8.70 -11.71
N ARG A 250 -8.23 -9.98 -11.64
CA ARG A 250 -9.20 -11.06 -11.36
C ARG A 250 -9.91 -10.89 -10.00
N LEU A 251 -9.19 -10.41 -8.99
CA LEU A 251 -9.78 -10.09 -7.69
C LEU A 251 -10.86 -9.03 -7.81
N LEU A 252 -10.57 -7.92 -8.51
CA LEU A 252 -11.51 -6.81 -8.73
C LEU A 252 -12.70 -7.22 -9.58
N ASP A 253 -12.49 -8.04 -10.63
CA ASP A 253 -13.57 -8.56 -11.49
C ASP A 253 -14.55 -9.44 -10.70
N SER A 254 -14.02 -10.23 -9.76
CA SER A 254 -14.83 -11.17 -8.97
C SER A 254 -15.52 -10.50 -7.78
N ASN A 255 -15.04 -9.34 -7.32
CA ASN A 255 -15.49 -8.69 -6.09
C ASN A 255 -15.80 -7.20 -6.32
N PRO A 256 -17.03 -6.84 -6.72
CA PRO A 256 -17.41 -5.46 -7.02
C PRO A 256 -17.35 -4.51 -5.81
N ASN A 257 -17.25 -5.03 -4.62
CA ASN A 257 -17.14 -4.31 -3.35
C ASN A 257 -15.69 -4.04 -2.91
N VAL A 258 -14.69 -4.37 -3.74
CA VAL A 258 -13.27 -4.21 -3.43
C VAL A 258 -12.66 -3.04 -4.20
N TYR A 259 -11.90 -2.22 -3.50
CA TYR A 259 -11.03 -1.17 -4.01
C TYR A 259 -9.58 -1.49 -3.66
N VAL A 260 -8.63 -0.85 -4.35
CA VAL A 260 -7.21 -0.93 -4.02
C VAL A 260 -6.62 0.47 -3.90
N ASP A 261 -5.65 0.67 -3.00
CA ASP A 261 -4.83 1.87 -3.02
C ASP A 261 -3.42 1.59 -3.57
N ILE A 262 -2.69 2.65 -3.90
CA ILE A 262 -1.34 2.57 -4.46
C ILE A 262 -0.25 2.90 -3.43
N GLY A 263 -0.59 2.95 -2.15
CA GLY A 263 0.31 3.33 -1.06
C GLY A 263 1.63 2.57 -1.10
N ALA A 264 2.74 3.30 -1.05
CA ALA A 264 4.11 2.77 -1.07
C ALA A 264 4.43 1.79 -2.23
N ARG A 265 3.68 1.85 -3.37
CA ARG A 265 3.85 0.91 -4.50
C ARG A 265 4.24 1.56 -5.82
N CYS A 266 4.67 2.82 -5.81
CA CYS A 266 5.24 3.45 -7.00
C CYS A 266 6.44 2.69 -7.55
N ALA A 267 7.23 2.05 -6.67
CA ALA A 267 8.39 1.26 -7.07
C ALA A 267 8.01 0.08 -7.95
N GLU A 268 7.02 -0.74 -7.54
CA GLU A 268 6.57 -1.92 -8.30
C GLU A 268 5.80 -1.52 -9.56
N LEU A 269 4.88 -0.59 -9.43
CA LEU A 269 4.05 -0.12 -10.55
C LEU A 269 4.89 0.56 -11.62
N GLY A 270 5.85 1.39 -11.23
CA GLY A 270 6.65 2.19 -12.16
C GLY A 270 7.71 1.40 -12.92
N ARG A 271 8.16 0.23 -12.43
CA ARG A 271 9.09 -0.65 -13.18
C ARG A 271 8.38 -1.55 -14.20
N GLN A 272 7.05 -1.58 -14.20
CA GLN A 272 6.22 -2.27 -15.18
C GLN A 272 5.19 -1.31 -15.83
N PRO A 273 5.63 -0.20 -16.45
CA PRO A 273 4.77 0.93 -16.80
C PRO A 273 3.64 0.58 -17.79
N TYR A 274 3.87 -0.32 -18.72
CA TYR A 274 2.84 -0.72 -19.69
C TYR A 274 1.73 -1.51 -19.03
N THR A 275 2.07 -2.55 -18.29
CA THR A 275 1.09 -3.38 -17.54
C THR A 275 0.35 -2.53 -16.50
N SER A 276 1.06 -1.66 -15.78
CA SER A 276 0.45 -0.75 -14.81
C SER A 276 -0.52 0.21 -15.49
N ARG A 277 -0.12 0.83 -16.59
CA ARG A 277 -1.00 1.73 -17.33
C ARG A 277 -2.29 1.02 -17.78
N ASP A 278 -2.19 -0.17 -18.35
CA ASP A 278 -3.36 -0.94 -18.79
C ASP A 278 -4.27 -1.30 -17.61
N PHE A 279 -3.69 -1.69 -16.48
CA PHE A 279 -4.42 -1.94 -15.24
C PHE A 279 -5.17 -0.68 -14.75
N PHE A 280 -4.50 0.49 -14.73
CA PHE A 280 -5.13 1.74 -14.31
C PHE A 280 -6.25 2.18 -15.25
N LEU A 281 -6.12 1.95 -16.55
CA LEU A 281 -7.17 2.25 -17.53
C LEU A 281 -8.40 1.36 -17.32
N GLN A 282 -8.18 0.07 -17.09
CA GLN A 282 -9.24 -0.92 -16.93
C GLN A 282 -10.00 -0.78 -15.61
N TYR A 283 -9.29 -0.52 -14.50
CA TYR A 283 -9.85 -0.50 -13.16
C TYR A 283 -9.88 0.91 -12.53
N SER A 284 -9.93 1.95 -13.35
CA SER A 284 -9.87 3.34 -12.91
C SER A 284 -10.92 3.73 -11.86
N ASP A 285 -12.04 3.04 -11.80
CA ASP A 285 -13.15 3.23 -10.85
C ASP A 285 -12.97 2.48 -9.52
N ARG A 286 -11.85 1.76 -9.36
CA ARG A 286 -11.55 0.92 -8.18
C ARG A 286 -10.20 1.24 -7.54
N ILE A 287 -9.44 2.17 -8.09
CA ILE A 287 -8.12 2.53 -7.59
C ILE A 287 -8.22 3.85 -6.82
N LEU A 288 -7.60 3.88 -5.64
CA LEU A 288 -7.49 5.04 -4.77
C LEU A 288 -6.07 5.57 -4.78
N PHE A 289 -5.92 6.89 -4.86
CA PHE A 289 -4.64 7.51 -4.58
C PHE A 289 -4.35 7.39 -3.09
N GLY A 290 -3.18 6.87 -2.74
CA GLY A 290 -2.69 6.76 -1.38
C GLY A 290 -1.17 6.76 -1.42
N THR A 291 -0.50 7.33 -0.43
CA THR A 291 0.96 7.42 -0.43
C THR A 291 1.61 6.46 0.55
N ASP A 292 1.05 6.30 1.74
CA ASP A 292 1.63 5.56 2.87
C ASP A 292 3.10 5.97 3.15
N LEU A 293 3.36 7.26 2.96
CA LEU A 293 4.66 7.90 3.15
C LEU A 293 4.49 9.17 3.99
N ILE A 294 5.55 9.61 4.67
CA ILE A 294 5.53 10.88 5.40
C ILE A 294 5.17 12.01 4.43
N PRO A 295 4.12 12.83 4.74
CA PRO A 295 3.71 13.92 3.89
C PRO A 295 4.82 14.98 3.71
N GLU A 296 5.38 15.01 2.52
CA GLU A 296 6.39 15.97 2.10
C GLU A 296 6.11 16.46 0.68
N VAL A 297 6.49 17.71 0.40
CA VAL A 297 6.22 18.35 -0.90
C VAL A 297 6.81 17.56 -2.05
N ASN A 298 8.07 17.13 -1.93
CA ASN A 298 8.75 16.39 -3.00
C ASN A 298 8.17 14.99 -3.19
N MET A 299 7.72 14.35 -2.11
CA MET A 299 7.08 13.05 -2.16
C MET A 299 5.79 13.11 -3.00
N TYR A 300 4.90 14.08 -2.74
CA TYR A 300 3.68 14.25 -3.53
C TYR A 300 3.97 14.59 -4.99
N ARG A 301 4.91 15.50 -5.25
CA ARG A 301 5.31 15.89 -6.62
C ARG A 301 5.85 14.69 -7.42
N LEU A 302 6.58 13.78 -6.79
CA LEU A 302 7.05 12.55 -7.44
C LEU A 302 5.88 11.61 -7.78
N HIS A 303 4.86 11.50 -6.92
CA HIS A 303 3.65 10.73 -7.25
C HIS A 303 2.88 11.35 -8.42
N PHE A 304 2.76 12.68 -8.47
CA PHE A 304 2.12 13.35 -9.61
C PHE A 304 2.92 13.16 -10.90
N ARG A 305 4.25 13.29 -10.83
CA ARG A 305 5.14 12.99 -11.96
C ARG A 305 4.94 11.56 -12.45
N PHE A 306 4.87 10.60 -11.54
CA PHE A 306 4.63 9.19 -11.87
C PHE A 306 3.30 8.98 -12.60
N LEU A 307 2.21 9.58 -12.13
CA LEU A 307 0.89 9.35 -12.71
C LEU A 307 0.61 10.19 -13.98
N GLU A 308 1.14 11.42 -14.06
CA GLU A 308 0.76 12.40 -15.07
C GLU A 308 1.74 12.53 -16.24
N THR A 309 2.99 12.03 -16.13
CA THR A 309 4.02 12.25 -17.16
C THR A 309 4.42 10.98 -17.90
N ARG A 310 5.16 11.16 -19.01
CA ARG A 310 5.86 10.09 -19.74
C ARG A 310 7.34 10.02 -19.38
N ASP A 311 7.73 10.59 -18.26
CA ASP A 311 9.12 10.61 -17.85
C ASP A 311 9.67 9.19 -17.68
N GLU A 312 10.92 9.02 -18.03
CA GLU A 312 11.57 7.72 -18.07
C GLU A 312 12.70 7.65 -17.06
N TYR A 313 12.85 6.50 -16.43
CA TYR A 313 14.00 6.09 -15.66
C TYR A 313 14.38 7.10 -14.55
N PHE A 314 13.44 7.45 -13.68
CA PHE A 314 13.64 8.35 -12.54
C PHE A 314 13.42 7.64 -11.20
N GLU A 315 13.90 8.25 -10.14
CA GLU A 315 13.73 7.71 -8.78
C GLU A 315 12.26 7.76 -8.36
N TYR A 316 11.84 6.77 -7.59
CA TYR A 316 10.50 6.71 -7.03
C TYR A 316 10.44 7.37 -5.65
N PRO A 317 9.24 7.80 -5.19
CA PRO A 317 9.05 8.29 -3.83
C PRO A 317 9.35 7.17 -2.84
N SER A 318 10.20 7.44 -1.87
CA SER A 318 10.56 6.49 -0.80
C SER A 318 10.96 7.25 0.46
N HIS A 319 10.98 6.55 1.58
CA HIS A 319 11.63 7.02 2.81
C HIS A 319 13.16 7.05 2.65
N ALA A 320 13.90 7.10 3.74
CA ALA A 320 15.34 7.24 3.76
C ALA A 320 16.12 6.16 2.98
N SER A 321 15.56 4.97 2.79
CA SER A 321 16.17 3.87 2.05
C SER A 321 15.36 3.52 0.81
N ARG A 322 16.05 3.19 -0.29
CA ARG A 322 15.39 2.66 -1.49
C ARG A 322 14.84 1.27 -1.20
N GLN A 323 13.64 0.99 -1.71
CA GLN A 323 13.04 -0.35 -1.65
C GLN A 323 13.82 -1.37 -2.49
N GLY A 324 14.43 -0.93 -3.60
CA GLY A 324 15.28 -1.75 -4.46
C GLY A 324 16.12 -0.90 -5.42
N ARG A 325 17.02 -1.55 -6.17
CA ARG A 325 17.98 -0.89 -7.06
C ARG A 325 17.48 -0.72 -8.49
N TRP A 326 16.25 -0.24 -8.65
CA TRP A 326 15.67 0.11 -9.94
C TRP A 326 15.12 1.53 -9.93
N ASN A 327 14.82 2.04 -11.11
CA ASN A 327 14.12 3.30 -11.33
C ASN A 327 12.76 3.04 -11.94
N ILE A 328 11.90 4.05 -11.97
CA ILE A 328 10.53 3.95 -12.46
C ILE A 328 10.30 4.80 -13.71
N TYR A 329 9.13 4.61 -14.31
CA TYR A 329 8.65 5.29 -15.51
C TYR A 329 7.26 5.86 -15.22
N GLY A 330 6.96 7.02 -15.80
CA GLY A 330 5.65 7.65 -15.70
C GLY A 330 4.57 6.89 -16.46
N LEU A 331 3.35 6.88 -15.93
CA LEU A 331 2.21 6.17 -16.51
C LEU A 331 1.44 6.99 -17.54
N PHE A 332 1.56 8.31 -17.52
CA PHE A 332 0.84 9.22 -18.41
C PHE A 332 -0.65 8.88 -18.52
N LEU A 333 -1.32 8.91 -17.39
CA LEU A 333 -2.75 8.57 -17.31
C LEU A 333 -3.62 9.67 -17.93
N PRO A 334 -4.72 9.30 -18.61
CA PRO A 334 -5.70 10.27 -19.13
C PRO A 334 -6.41 11.01 -17.99
N ASP A 335 -6.94 12.19 -18.30
CA ASP A 335 -7.57 13.07 -17.32
C ASP A 335 -8.78 12.45 -16.61
N GLU A 336 -9.59 11.66 -17.33
CA GLU A 336 -10.74 10.94 -16.75
C GLU A 336 -10.31 9.88 -15.74
N VAL A 337 -9.18 9.22 -15.96
CA VAL A 337 -8.60 8.23 -15.02
C VAL A 337 -8.04 8.95 -13.80
N LEU A 338 -7.31 10.06 -14.00
CA LEU A 338 -6.75 10.85 -12.90
C LEU A 338 -7.84 11.39 -11.97
N ARG A 339 -8.97 11.91 -12.51
CA ARG A 339 -10.10 12.39 -11.65
C ARG A 339 -10.64 11.30 -10.74
N ARG A 340 -10.85 10.09 -11.28
CA ARG A 340 -11.35 8.96 -10.52
C ARG A 340 -10.39 8.57 -9.40
N ILE A 341 -9.13 8.35 -9.74
CA ILE A 341 -8.10 7.87 -8.81
C ILE A 341 -7.79 8.92 -7.75
N TYR A 342 -7.65 10.18 -8.15
CA TYR A 342 -7.30 11.26 -7.24
C TYR A 342 -8.40 11.60 -6.25
N ARG A 343 -9.67 11.49 -6.65
CA ARG A 343 -10.74 12.04 -5.82
C ARG A 343 -12.05 11.25 -5.84
N GLU A 344 -12.60 10.94 -7.02
CA GLU A 344 -13.98 10.51 -7.14
C GLU A 344 -14.22 9.18 -6.41
N ASN A 345 -13.31 8.19 -6.57
CA ASN A 345 -13.42 6.91 -5.88
C ASN A 345 -13.32 7.05 -4.36
N ALA A 346 -12.44 7.93 -3.87
CA ALA A 346 -12.30 8.19 -2.43
C ALA A 346 -13.59 8.79 -1.85
N LEU A 347 -14.24 9.70 -2.55
CA LEU A 347 -15.51 10.30 -2.10
C LEU A 347 -16.63 9.27 -2.00
N LEU A 348 -16.68 8.25 -2.88
CA LEU A 348 -17.66 7.18 -2.79
C LEU A 348 -17.55 6.39 -1.47
N LEU A 349 -16.33 6.20 -0.98
CA LEU A 349 -16.06 5.48 0.27
C LEU A 349 -16.18 6.37 1.51
N LEU A 350 -15.80 7.63 1.41
CA LEU A 350 -15.87 8.60 2.53
C LEU A 350 -17.28 9.17 2.74
N LYS A 351 -18.21 8.97 1.80
CA LYS A 351 -19.64 9.35 1.87
C LYS A 351 -19.91 10.76 2.34
N GLN A 352 -19.33 11.69 1.62
CA GLN A 352 -19.56 13.11 1.85
C GLN A 352 -20.07 13.80 0.59
#